data_8f309184ebc4fd27505d72466b09ce0b
#
_entry.id   8f309184ebc4fd27505d72466b09ce0b
#
_cell.length_a   1.000
_cell.length_b   1.000
_cell.length_c   1.000
_cell.angle_alpha   90.00
_cell.angle_beta   90.00
_cell.angle_gamma   90.00
#
_symmetry.space_group_name_H-M   'P 1'
#
loop_
_entity.id
_entity.type
_entity.pdbx_description
1 polymer ?
#
loop_
_entity_poly.entity_id
_entity_poly.type
_entity_poly.pdbx_seq_one_letter_code
_entity_poly.pdbx_strand_id
1 'polypeptide(L)'
;YVHFALAHKGHFRVMMRNDLCSLEDYPTALIQADRAFNALRNEVTVILGEDSHEDDVNAHTAYMWSVAHGLATLLLDGPLLKKLGSVADINALIRNVARKASSSITV
;
A
#
# COMPACT_ATOMS: atom_id res chain seq x y z
N TYR A 1 5.79 -2.47 0.63
CA TYR A 1 5.28 -1.27 -0.04
C TYR A 1 5.79 0.02 0.61
N VAL A 2 5.53 0.19 1.92
CA VAL A 2 5.95 1.41 2.64
C VAL A 2 7.47 1.56 2.67
N HIS A 3 8.20 0.47 2.92
CA HIS A 3 9.67 0.48 2.91
C HIS A 3 10.23 0.88 1.55
N PHE A 4 9.63 0.38 0.46
CA PHE A 4 10.01 0.78 -0.89
C PHE A 4 9.81 2.28 -1.09
N ALA A 5 8.66 2.81 -0.70
CA ALA A 5 8.37 4.24 -0.83
C ALA A 5 9.38 5.11 -0.07
N LEU A 6 9.75 4.70 1.15
CA LEU A 6 10.71 5.42 1.97
C LEU A 6 12.14 5.35 1.41
N ALA A 7 12.51 4.21 0.83
CA ALA A 7 13.83 4.02 0.25
C ALA A 7 13.99 4.68 -1.12
N HIS A 8 12.89 4.81 -1.87
CA HIS A 8 12.89 5.32 -3.24
C HIS A 8 11.88 6.44 -3.42
N LYS A 9 12.01 7.49 -2.63
CA LYS A 9 11.03 8.59 -2.54
C LYS A 9 10.72 9.22 -3.89
N GLY A 10 11.75 9.53 -4.69
CA GLY A 10 11.56 10.13 -6.01
C GLY A 10 10.79 9.22 -6.96
N HIS A 11 11.16 7.95 -7.02
CA HIS A 11 10.48 6.97 -7.85
C HIS A 11 9.02 6.79 -7.43
N PHE A 12 8.79 6.71 -6.13
CA PHE A 12 7.43 6.54 -5.59
C PHE A 12 6.53 7.71 -5.98
N ARG A 13 7.02 8.95 -5.84
CA ARG A 13 6.26 10.15 -6.18
C ARG A 13 5.92 10.20 -7.67
N VAL A 14 6.87 9.86 -8.52
CA VAL A 14 6.66 9.86 -9.97
C VAL A 14 5.65 8.78 -10.36
N MET A 15 5.74 7.60 -9.77
CA MET A 15 4.80 6.50 -10.05
C MET A 15 3.35 6.89 -9.75
N MET A 16 3.13 7.72 -8.74
CA MET A 16 1.79 8.12 -8.31
C MET A 16 1.27 9.36 -9.05
N ARG A 17 2.07 9.96 -9.91
CA ARG A 17 1.71 11.18 -10.66
C ARG A 17 1.47 10.87 -12.13
N ASN A 18 0.22 10.54 -12.45
CA ASN A 18 -0.19 10.29 -13.84
C ASN A 18 -0.05 11.50 -14.75
N ASP A 19 -0.03 12.71 -14.19
CA ASP A 19 0.18 13.94 -14.93
C ASP A 19 1.63 14.12 -15.40
N LEU A 20 2.59 13.49 -14.74
CA LEU A 20 4.00 13.53 -15.10
C LEU A 20 4.42 12.34 -15.95
N CYS A 21 3.83 11.17 -15.68
CA CYS A 21 4.25 9.92 -16.28
C CYS A 21 3.07 8.94 -16.28
N SER A 22 2.70 8.46 -17.47
CA SER A 22 1.71 7.40 -17.59
C SER A 22 2.43 6.06 -17.63
N LEU A 23 2.02 5.11 -16.77
CA LEU A 23 2.57 3.76 -16.79
C LEU A 23 2.28 3.04 -18.10
N GLU A 24 1.26 3.45 -18.84
CA GLU A 24 0.94 2.89 -20.16
C GLU A 24 2.05 3.12 -21.18
N ASP A 25 2.82 4.20 -21.02
CA ASP A 25 3.97 4.51 -21.86
C ASP A 25 5.21 3.69 -21.49
N TYR A 26 5.15 2.93 -20.40
CA TYR A 26 6.25 2.13 -19.86
C TYR A 26 5.78 0.70 -19.60
N PRO A 27 5.67 -0.16 -20.64
CA PRO A 27 5.08 -1.49 -20.49
C PRO A 27 5.70 -2.35 -19.40
N THR A 28 7.02 -2.29 -19.22
CA THR A 28 7.70 -3.07 -18.18
C THR A 28 7.29 -2.62 -16.78
N ALA A 29 7.20 -1.32 -16.55
CA ALA A 29 6.76 -0.76 -15.27
C ALA A 29 5.30 -1.12 -14.98
N LEU A 30 4.44 -1.07 -16.01
CA LEU A 30 3.04 -1.45 -15.89
C LEU A 30 2.90 -2.93 -15.49
N ILE A 31 3.66 -3.82 -16.12
CA ILE A 31 3.66 -5.25 -15.79
C ILE A 31 4.05 -5.47 -14.32
N GLN A 32 5.06 -4.78 -13.82
CA GLN A 32 5.48 -4.91 -12.43
C GLN A 32 4.44 -4.35 -11.45
N ALA A 33 3.79 -3.24 -11.81
CA ALA A 33 2.72 -2.67 -11.01
C ALA A 33 1.52 -3.64 -10.94
N ASP A 34 1.15 -4.24 -12.05
CA ASP A 34 0.07 -5.22 -12.12
C ASP A 34 0.39 -6.47 -11.30
N ARG A 35 1.65 -6.93 -11.33
CA ARG A 35 2.08 -8.05 -10.51
C ARG A 35 1.95 -7.75 -9.02
N ALA A 36 2.37 -6.57 -8.58
CA ALA A 36 2.27 -6.18 -7.19
C ALA A 36 0.80 -6.11 -6.74
N PHE A 37 -0.05 -5.51 -7.56
CA PHE A 37 -1.49 -5.43 -7.29
C PHE A 37 -2.12 -6.82 -7.22
N ASN A 38 -1.81 -7.68 -8.18
CA ASN A 38 -2.37 -9.04 -8.22
C ASN A 38 -1.88 -9.89 -7.05
N ALA A 39 -0.64 -9.72 -6.62
CA ALA A 39 -0.13 -10.40 -5.44
C ALA A 39 -0.93 -10.02 -4.19
N LEU A 40 -1.22 -8.73 -4.00
CA LEU A 40 -2.06 -8.26 -2.91
C LEU A 40 -3.47 -8.85 -3.00
N ARG A 41 -4.07 -8.79 -4.19
CA ARG A 41 -5.43 -9.31 -4.42
C ARG A 41 -5.50 -10.81 -4.13
N ASN A 42 -4.49 -11.56 -4.54
CA ASN A 42 -4.44 -13.01 -4.29
C ASN A 42 -4.35 -13.30 -2.80
N GLU A 43 -3.54 -12.57 -2.05
CA GLU A 43 -3.45 -12.73 -0.59
C GLU A 43 -4.78 -12.41 0.09
N VAL A 44 -5.47 -11.37 -0.33
CA VAL A 44 -6.80 -11.03 0.19
C VAL A 44 -7.79 -12.15 -0.10
N THR A 45 -7.76 -12.71 -1.31
CA THR A 45 -8.64 -13.82 -1.70
C THR A 45 -8.38 -15.05 -0.83
N VAL A 46 -7.12 -15.37 -0.54
CA VAL A 46 -6.76 -16.48 0.33
C VAL A 46 -7.32 -16.27 1.74
N ILE A 47 -7.19 -15.06 2.28
CA ILE A 47 -7.66 -14.74 3.63
C ILE A 47 -9.19 -14.80 3.72
N LEU A 48 -9.90 -14.27 2.73
CA LEU A 48 -11.37 -14.24 2.71
C LEU A 48 -11.98 -15.60 2.33
N GLY A 49 -11.24 -16.42 1.61
CA GLY A 49 -11.71 -17.69 1.06
C GLY A 49 -12.13 -17.59 -0.39
N GLU A 50 -12.05 -18.72 -1.11
CA GLU A 50 -12.33 -18.76 -2.55
C GLU A 50 -13.79 -18.49 -2.90
N ASP A 51 -14.70 -18.73 -1.95
CA ASP A 51 -16.14 -18.49 -2.14
C ASP A 51 -16.53 -17.03 -1.88
N SER A 52 -15.57 -16.16 -1.63
CA SER A 52 -15.83 -14.75 -1.34
C SER A 52 -16.39 -14.04 -2.55
N HIS A 53 -17.32 -13.12 -2.31
CA HIS A 53 -17.86 -12.27 -3.36
C HIS A 53 -16.78 -11.34 -3.88
N GLU A 54 -16.76 -11.13 -5.20
CA GLU A 54 -15.77 -10.26 -5.85
C GLU A 54 -15.76 -8.84 -5.27
N ASP A 55 -16.93 -8.30 -4.91
CA ASP A 55 -17.02 -6.97 -4.32
C ASP A 55 -16.30 -6.89 -2.97
N ASP A 56 -16.34 -7.95 -2.17
CA ASP A 56 -15.63 -8.01 -0.90
C ASP A 56 -14.12 -8.08 -1.11
N VAL A 57 -13.66 -8.87 -2.08
CA VAL A 57 -12.24 -8.95 -2.44
C VAL A 57 -11.75 -7.57 -2.92
N ASN A 58 -12.51 -6.90 -3.75
CA ASN A 58 -12.16 -5.57 -4.25
C ASN A 58 -12.09 -4.55 -3.11
N ALA A 59 -13.06 -4.56 -2.21
CA ALA A 59 -13.11 -3.63 -1.09
C ALA A 59 -11.92 -3.84 -0.14
N HIS A 60 -11.60 -5.07 0.22
CA HIS A 60 -10.46 -5.37 1.09
C HIS A 60 -9.12 -5.08 0.42
N THR A 61 -9.00 -5.36 -0.87
CA THR A 61 -7.79 -5.02 -1.64
C THR A 61 -7.58 -3.51 -1.67
N ALA A 62 -8.63 -2.76 -1.98
CA ALA A 62 -8.57 -1.30 -1.99
C ALA A 62 -8.27 -0.73 -0.60
N TYR A 63 -8.85 -1.32 0.44
CA TYR A 63 -8.59 -0.92 1.81
C TYR A 63 -7.12 -1.11 2.19
N MET A 64 -6.56 -2.28 1.93
CA MET A 64 -5.16 -2.57 2.25
C MET A 64 -4.20 -1.64 1.49
N TRP A 65 -4.47 -1.42 0.22
CA TRP A 65 -3.65 -0.52 -0.58
C TRP A 65 -3.76 0.93 -0.11
N SER A 66 -4.97 1.36 0.25
CA SER A 66 -5.20 2.71 0.77
C SER A 66 -4.44 2.94 2.09
N VAL A 67 -4.43 1.95 2.97
CA VAL A 67 -3.67 2.03 4.23
C VAL A 67 -2.18 2.14 3.95
N ALA A 68 -1.63 1.28 3.10
CA ALA A 68 -0.21 1.29 2.78
C ALA A 68 0.20 2.59 2.09
N HIS A 69 -0.58 3.02 1.11
CA HIS A 69 -0.31 4.25 0.36
C HIS A 69 -0.44 5.49 1.26
N GLY A 70 -1.49 5.55 2.07
CA GLY A 70 -1.69 6.66 3.01
C GLY A 70 -0.56 6.77 4.02
N LEU A 71 -0.14 5.64 4.61
CA LEU A 71 0.98 5.62 5.53
C LEU A 71 2.28 6.06 4.86
N ALA A 72 2.56 5.53 3.66
CA ALA A 72 3.75 5.90 2.91
C ALA A 72 3.78 7.41 2.62
N THR A 73 2.67 7.96 2.15
CA THR A 73 2.54 9.39 1.83
C THR A 73 2.72 10.26 3.07
N LEU A 74 2.09 9.88 4.19
CA LEU A 74 2.18 10.63 5.44
C LEU A 74 3.60 10.60 6.03
N LEU A 75 4.33 9.51 5.85
CA LEU A 75 5.72 9.41 6.31
C LEU A 75 6.68 10.16 5.39
N LEU A 76 6.42 10.18 4.07
CA LEU A 76 7.28 10.85 3.11
C LEU A 76 7.18 12.37 3.17
N ASP A 77 5.98 12.89 3.10
CA ASP A 77 5.73 14.31 2.91
C ASP A 77 4.92 14.93 4.02
N GLY A 78 4.34 14.10 4.85
CA GLY A 78 3.37 14.56 5.79
C GLY A 78 3.93 14.85 7.16
N PRO A 79 3.07 15.45 8.00
CA PRO A 79 3.41 15.79 9.36
C PRO A 79 3.20 14.66 10.36
N LEU A 80 3.01 13.41 9.91
CA LEU A 80 2.61 12.32 10.79
C LEU A 80 3.55 12.17 11.98
N LEU A 81 4.86 12.11 11.74
CA LEU A 81 5.84 11.95 12.81
C LEU A 81 5.84 13.13 13.77
N LYS A 82 5.62 14.34 13.26
CA LYS A 82 5.51 15.54 14.10
C LYS A 82 4.24 15.53 14.95
N LYS A 83 3.13 15.04 14.38
CA LYS A 83 1.85 14.98 15.07
C LYS A 83 1.83 13.90 16.14
N LEU A 84 2.48 12.77 15.89
CA LEU A 84 2.57 11.68 16.86
C LEU A 84 3.53 11.99 18.01
N GLY A 85 4.42 12.98 17.81
CA GLY A 85 5.43 13.33 18.78
C GLY A 85 6.63 12.42 18.71
N SER A 86 6.94 11.70 19.79
CA SER A 86 8.11 10.83 19.84
C SER A 86 7.81 9.46 19.22
N VAL A 87 8.40 9.16 18.07
CA VAL A 87 8.36 7.83 17.44
C VAL A 87 9.78 7.30 17.40
N ALA A 88 10.08 6.38 18.31
CA ALA A 88 11.43 5.85 18.47
C ALA A 88 11.79 4.87 17.34
N ASP A 89 10.80 4.15 16.80
CA ASP A 89 11.02 3.11 15.79
C ASP A 89 9.94 3.16 14.71
N ILE A 90 10.31 3.71 13.55
CA ILE A 90 9.43 3.80 12.39
C ILE A 90 9.03 2.42 11.89
N ASN A 91 9.95 1.46 11.92
CA ASN A 91 9.66 0.09 11.48
C ASN A 91 8.60 -0.56 12.37
N ALA A 92 8.64 -0.31 13.68
CA ALA A 92 7.61 -0.79 14.58
C ALA A 92 6.24 -0.16 14.27
N LEU A 93 6.21 1.13 13.97
CA LEU A 93 4.99 1.83 13.57
C LEU A 93 4.39 1.18 12.31
N ILE A 94 5.20 0.95 11.29
CA ILE A 94 4.77 0.33 10.04
C ILE A 94 4.20 -1.08 10.31
N ARG A 95 4.90 -1.89 11.09
CA ARG A 95 4.44 -3.24 11.45
C ARG A 95 3.11 -3.21 12.20
N ASN A 96 2.95 -2.27 13.13
CA ASN A 96 1.74 -2.16 13.93
C ASN A 96 0.53 -1.73 13.09
N VAL A 97 0.73 -0.80 12.14
CA VAL A 97 -0.32 -0.39 11.21
C VAL A 97 -0.70 -1.57 10.30
N ALA A 98 0.29 -2.27 9.76
CA ALA A 98 0.04 -3.45 8.91
C ALA A 98 -0.75 -4.52 9.67
N ARG A 99 -0.42 -4.74 10.93
CA ARG A 99 -1.11 -5.71 11.79
C ARG A 99 -2.57 -5.33 12.01
N LYS A 100 -2.85 -4.05 12.26
CA LYS A 100 -4.22 -3.56 12.42
C LYS A 100 -5.02 -3.69 11.13
N ALA A 101 -4.43 -3.37 9.99
CA ALA A 101 -5.07 -3.52 8.71
C ALA A 101 -5.40 -4.98 8.40
N SER A 102 -4.45 -5.89 8.68
CA SER A 102 -4.65 -7.32 8.46
C SER A 102 -5.72 -7.90 9.38
N SER A 103 -5.78 -7.48 10.64
CA SER A 103 -6.77 -7.98 11.59
C SER A 103 -8.19 -7.57 11.24
N SER A 104 -8.39 -6.48 10.50
CA SER A 104 -9.72 -6.03 10.07
C SER A 104 -10.36 -6.98 9.05
N ILE A 105 -9.57 -7.81 8.38
CA ILE A 105 -10.05 -8.76 7.38
C ILE A 105 -10.56 -10.04 8.02
N THR A 106 -10.05 -10.40 9.19
CA THR A 106 -10.30 -11.68 9.83
C THR A 106 -11.48 -11.69 10.80
N VAL A 107 -12.21 -10.61 10.87
CA VAL A 107 -13.37 -10.49 11.78
C VAL A 107 -14.65 -11.15 11.18
#